data_d90d102922825e3d58f993d44e62d047
#
_entry.id   d90d102922825e3d58f993d44e62d047
#
_cell.length_a   1.000
_cell.length_b   1.000
_cell.length_c   1.000
_cell.angle_alpha   90.00
_cell.angle_beta   90.00
_cell.angle_gamma   90.00
#
_symmetry.space_group_name_H-M   'P 1'
#
loop_
_entity.id
_entity.type
_entity.pdbx_description
1 polymer ?
#
loop_
_entity_poly.entity_id
_entity_poly.type
_entity_poly.pdbx_seq_one_letter_code
_entity_poly.pdbx_strand_id
1 'polypeptide(L)'
;MEKINLFPTTIGKFNLLDYTDWVAKRYEDHMFERGQTGEIDGKVLVHLDPQMNSFMLEVNECIDEYLCCMNVRYNIHFMKTWYAISGEDSSVPNHCHDPAHISWVYYL
;
A
#
# COMPACT_ATOMS: atom_id res chain seq x y z
N MET A 1 -15.62 35.90 -2.52
CA MET A 1 -15.40 34.95 -1.41
C MET A 1 -13.96 34.51 -1.42
N GLU A 2 -13.24 34.77 -0.37
CA GLU A 2 -11.89 34.26 -0.19
C GLU A 2 -11.97 32.81 0.32
N LYS A 3 -11.21 31.90 -0.32
CA LYS A 3 -11.19 30.49 0.05
C LYS A 3 -9.93 30.22 0.89
N ILE A 4 -10.13 29.90 2.14
CA ILE A 4 -9.03 29.58 3.07
C ILE A 4 -9.04 28.07 3.32
N ASN A 5 -7.93 27.40 3.02
CA ASN A 5 -7.74 25.99 3.34
C ASN A 5 -7.08 25.88 4.72
N LEU A 6 -7.84 25.37 5.69
CA LEU A 6 -7.33 25.06 7.02
C LEU A 6 -7.08 23.55 7.13
N PHE A 7 -5.90 23.18 7.62
CA PHE A 7 -5.51 21.77 7.83
C PHE A 7 -5.56 20.89 6.56
N PRO A 8 -4.87 21.28 5.47
CA PRO A 8 -4.84 20.47 4.27
C PRO A 8 -4.17 19.11 4.55
N THR A 9 -4.78 18.04 4.02
CA THR A 9 -4.15 16.72 4.02
C THR A 9 -3.31 16.57 2.75
N THR A 10 -2.02 16.33 2.91
CA THR A 10 -1.11 16.08 1.79
C THR A 10 -1.11 14.60 1.42
N ILE A 11 -1.30 14.30 0.15
CA ILE A 11 -1.25 12.94 -0.40
C ILE A 11 -0.14 12.89 -1.45
N GLY A 12 0.79 11.96 -1.31
CA GLY A 12 1.77 11.62 -2.34
C GLY A 12 1.17 10.64 -3.34
N LYS A 13 1.36 10.90 -4.63
CA LYS A 13 0.97 9.98 -5.70
C LYS A 13 2.19 9.65 -6.54
N PHE A 14 2.46 8.36 -6.69
CA PHE A 14 3.61 7.83 -7.41
C PHE A 14 3.16 6.87 -8.51
N ASN A 15 3.99 6.69 -9.51
CA ASN A 15 3.73 5.78 -10.61
C ASN A 15 4.71 4.61 -10.56
N LEU A 16 4.20 3.42 -10.27
CA LEU A 16 4.95 2.16 -10.25
C LEU A 16 4.34 1.15 -11.24
N LEU A 17 3.91 1.61 -12.41
CA LEU A 17 3.23 0.78 -13.42
C LEU A 17 4.06 -0.41 -13.89
N ASP A 18 5.38 -0.31 -13.84
CA ASP A 18 6.28 -1.41 -14.22
C ASP A 18 6.13 -2.64 -13.30
N TYR A 19 5.56 -2.47 -12.12
CA TYR A 19 5.31 -3.56 -11.17
C TYR A 19 3.90 -4.14 -11.24
N THR A 20 2.98 -3.57 -12.03
CA THR A 20 1.57 -3.98 -12.05
C THR A 20 1.41 -5.47 -12.35
N ASP A 21 1.99 -5.93 -13.46
CA ASP A 21 1.90 -7.34 -13.87
C ASP A 21 2.58 -8.27 -12.86
N TRP A 22 3.72 -7.84 -12.33
CA TRP A 22 4.43 -8.60 -11.30
C TRP A 22 3.60 -8.78 -10.03
N VAL A 23 3.04 -7.70 -9.50
CA VAL A 23 2.24 -7.74 -8.27
C VAL A 23 0.97 -8.56 -8.49
N ALA A 24 0.30 -8.39 -9.63
CA ALA A 24 -0.87 -9.19 -9.99
C ALA A 24 -0.54 -10.69 -10.07
N LYS A 25 0.56 -11.04 -10.72
CA LYS A 25 1.02 -12.43 -10.82
C LYS A 25 1.35 -13.01 -9.44
N ARG A 26 2.00 -12.23 -8.60
CA ARG A 26 2.35 -12.70 -7.24
C ARG A 26 1.11 -12.89 -6.36
N TYR A 27 0.09 -12.07 -6.56
CA TYR A 27 -1.22 -12.28 -5.94
C TYR A 27 -1.83 -13.62 -6.37
N GLU A 28 -1.86 -13.92 -7.67
CA GLU A 28 -2.38 -15.19 -8.20
C GLU A 28 -1.63 -16.40 -7.64
N ASP A 29 -0.30 -16.31 -7.54
CA ASP A 29 0.53 -17.36 -6.96
C ASP A 29 0.19 -17.59 -5.48
N HIS A 30 0.00 -16.52 -4.70
CA HIS A 30 -0.44 -16.63 -3.31
C HIS A 30 -1.82 -17.29 -3.18
N MET A 31 -2.76 -16.96 -4.08
CA MET A 31 -4.07 -17.60 -4.12
C MET A 31 -3.95 -19.09 -4.40
N PHE A 32 -3.15 -19.46 -5.38
CA PHE A 32 -2.90 -20.86 -5.74
C PHE A 32 -2.24 -21.65 -4.59
N GLU A 33 -1.17 -21.09 -4.00
CA GLU A 33 -0.44 -21.72 -2.88
C GLU A 33 -1.34 -22.01 -1.67
N ARG A 34 -2.37 -21.20 -1.47
CA ARG A 34 -3.33 -21.35 -0.37
C ARG A 34 -4.55 -22.19 -0.72
N GLY A 35 -4.67 -22.64 -1.97
CA GLY A 35 -5.84 -23.38 -2.45
C GLY A 35 -7.15 -22.56 -2.36
N GLN A 36 -7.05 -21.24 -2.47
CA GLN A 36 -8.17 -20.32 -2.39
C GLN A 36 -8.49 -19.73 -3.76
N THR A 37 -9.77 -19.51 -3.99
CA THR A 37 -10.26 -18.71 -5.12
C THR A 37 -11.08 -17.55 -4.56
N GLY A 38 -10.80 -16.33 -4.99
CA GLY A 38 -11.51 -15.14 -4.53
C GLY A 38 -10.68 -14.20 -3.67
N GLU A 39 -11.29 -13.56 -2.70
CA GLU A 39 -10.66 -12.50 -1.92
C GLU A 39 -9.64 -13.01 -0.91
N ILE A 40 -8.51 -12.31 -0.84
CA ILE A 40 -7.54 -12.43 0.25
C ILE A 40 -7.55 -11.11 1.02
N ASP A 41 -7.91 -11.14 2.27
CA ASP A 41 -7.82 -10.01 3.17
C ASP A 41 -6.66 -10.21 4.15
N GLY A 42 -5.89 -9.19 4.45
CA GLY A 42 -4.93 -9.06 5.54
C GLY A 42 -4.14 -10.29 6.02
N LYS A 43 -4.39 -11.47 5.45
CA LYS A 43 -3.79 -12.76 5.89
C LYS A 43 -2.50 -13.10 5.16
N VAL A 44 -2.30 -12.54 3.97
CA VAL A 44 -1.05 -12.67 3.23
C VAL A 44 -0.21 -11.45 3.50
N LEU A 45 0.86 -11.65 4.26
CA LEU A 45 1.79 -10.58 4.61
C LEU A 45 2.82 -10.41 3.50
N VAL A 46 2.54 -9.54 2.56
CA VAL A 46 3.34 -9.30 1.34
C VAL A 46 4.77 -8.89 1.68
N HIS A 47 4.97 -8.13 2.73
CA HIS A 47 6.30 -7.68 3.15
C HIS A 47 7.22 -8.81 3.64
N LEU A 48 6.67 -10.00 3.91
CA LEU A 48 7.45 -11.19 4.28
C LEU A 48 7.76 -12.08 3.07
N ASP A 49 7.26 -11.76 1.89
CA ASP A 49 7.53 -12.51 0.66
C ASP A 49 8.84 -12.03 0.03
N PRO A 50 9.90 -12.87 -0.02
CA PRO A 50 11.18 -12.47 -0.60
C PRO A 50 11.08 -12.07 -2.08
N GLN A 51 10.12 -12.61 -2.82
CA GLN A 51 9.90 -12.26 -4.22
C GLN A 51 9.34 -10.84 -4.40
N MET A 52 8.78 -10.25 -3.36
CA MET A 52 8.26 -8.89 -3.37
C MET A 52 9.29 -7.83 -2.92
N ASN A 53 10.51 -8.23 -2.59
CA ASN A 53 11.53 -7.32 -2.06
C ASN A 53 11.81 -6.12 -2.97
N SER A 54 11.94 -6.34 -4.28
CA SER A 54 12.21 -5.24 -5.23
C SER A 54 11.08 -4.22 -5.24
N PHE A 55 9.82 -4.68 -5.26
CA PHE A 55 8.65 -3.81 -5.18
C PHE A 55 8.61 -3.06 -3.84
N MET A 56 8.87 -3.74 -2.74
CA MET A 56 8.86 -3.13 -1.41
C MET A 56 9.97 -2.08 -1.25
N LEU A 57 11.12 -2.25 -1.90
CA LEU A 57 12.16 -1.23 -1.93
C LEU A 57 11.70 0.03 -2.68
N GLU A 58 11.05 -0.12 -3.82
CA GLU A 58 10.48 1.03 -4.55
C GLU A 58 9.40 1.75 -3.74
N VAL A 59 8.54 1.02 -3.04
CA VAL A 59 7.56 1.61 -2.12
C VAL A 59 8.26 2.40 -1.01
N ASN A 60 9.33 1.86 -0.44
CA ASN A 60 10.13 2.57 0.56
C ASN A 60 10.71 3.88 0.01
N GLU A 61 11.25 3.86 -1.20
CA GLU A 61 11.77 5.07 -1.84
C GLU A 61 10.68 6.11 -2.06
N CYS A 62 9.49 5.70 -2.48
CA CYS A 62 8.33 6.59 -2.59
C CYS A 62 7.94 7.22 -1.24
N ILE A 63 7.96 6.45 -0.17
CA ILE A 63 7.66 6.95 1.17
C ILE A 63 8.74 7.92 1.64
N ASP A 64 10.01 7.62 1.40
CA ASP A 64 11.12 8.51 1.74
C ASP A 64 11.02 9.85 0.99
N GLU A 65 10.68 9.82 -0.29
CA GLU A 65 10.44 11.03 -1.08
C GLU A 65 9.28 11.84 -0.51
N TYR A 66 8.17 11.20 -0.16
CA TYR A 66 7.03 11.84 0.46
C TYR A 66 7.41 12.52 1.79
N LEU A 67 8.12 11.81 2.66
CA LEU A 67 8.58 12.34 3.94
C LEU A 67 9.54 13.52 3.76
N CYS A 68 10.42 13.43 2.78
CA CYS A 68 11.32 14.52 2.43
C CYS A 68 10.55 15.78 2.00
N CYS A 69 9.54 15.62 1.15
CA CYS A 69 8.66 16.72 0.73
C CYS A 69 7.89 17.35 1.90
N MET A 70 7.56 16.55 2.90
CA MET A 70 6.91 17.01 4.13
C MET A 70 7.89 17.58 5.17
N ASN A 71 9.18 17.63 4.84
CA ASN A 71 10.26 18.04 5.74
C ASN A 71 10.30 17.23 7.03
N VAL A 72 9.99 15.94 6.92
CA VAL A 72 9.98 14.98 8.02
C VAL A 72 11.16 14.01 7.85
N ARG A 73 11.96 13.85 8.88
CA ARG A 73 13.10 12.93 8.89
C ARG A 73 12.80 11.75 9.80
N TYR A 74 12.31 10.66 9.22
CA TYR A 74 12.15 9.39 9.91
C TYR A 74 12.86 8.28 9.15
N ASN A 75 13.38 7.30 9.88
CA ASN A 75 13.76 6.02 9.31
C ASN A 75 12.53 5.11 9.31
N ILE A 76 12.29 4.42 8.21
CA ILE A 76 11.25 3.40 8.14
C ILE A 76 11.77 2.15 8.86
N HIS A 77 11.22 1.84 10.03
CA HIS A 77 11.63 0.70 10.83
C HIS A 77 10.76 -0.53 10.62
N PHE A 78 9.51 -0.32 10.25
CA PHE A 78 8.53 -1.38 10.09
C PHE A 78 7.50 -1.03 9.03
N MET A 79 7.25 -1.97 8.13
CA MET A 79 6.21 -1.86 7.12
C MET A 79 5.39 -3.14 7.12
N LYS A 80 4.07 -3.02 7.19
CA LYS A 80 3.15 -4.12 7.07
C LYS A 80 2.32 -3.93 5.81
N THR A 81 2.28 -4.94 4.96
CA THR A 81 1.61 -4.90 3.68
C THR A 81 0.80 -6.16 3.45
N TRP A 82 -0.40 -6.02 2.92
CA TRP A 82 -1.28 -7.14 2.60
C TRP A 82 -2.12 -6.81 1.36
N TYR A 83 -2.72 -7.84 0.76
CA TYR A 83 -3.71 -7.65 -0.30
C TYR A 83 -5.08 -7.34 0.28
N ALA A 84 -5.82 -6.47 -0.37
CA ALA A 84 -7.24 -6.24 -0.14
C ALA A 84 -7.95 -6.23 -1.49
N ILE A 85 -9.03 -7.01 -1.61
CA ILE A 85 -9.83 -7.09 -2.82
C ILE A 85 -11.25 -6.73 -2.48
N SER A 86 -11.83 -5.85 -3.31
CA SER A 86 -13.21 -5.40 -3.18
C SER A 86 -14.00 -5.77 -4.43
N GLY A 87 -15.12 -6.44 -4.27
CA GLY A 87 -16.11 -6.65 -5.33
C GLY A 87 -17.00 -5.43 -5.54
N GLU A 88 -17.84 -5.47 -6.59
CA GLU A 88 -18.72 -4.35 -6.95
C GLU A 88 -19.67 -3.93 -5.82
N ASP A 89 -20.15 -4.87 -5.03
CA ASP A 89 -21.10 -4.64 -3.94
C ASP A 89 -20.43 -4.58 -2.55
N SER A 90 -19.09 -4.60 -2.51
CA SER A 90 -18.38 -4.56 -1.23
C SER A 90 -18.13 -3.13 -0.77
N SER A 91 -18.18 -2.92 0.52
CA SER A 91 -17.82 -1.65 1.15
C SER A 91 -16.86 -1.88 2.31
N VAL A 92 -15.94 -0.95 2.50
CA VAL A 92 -15.05 -0.92 3.64
C VAL A 92 -15.56 0.14 4.61
N PRO A 93 -15.92 -0.22 5.86
CA PRO A 93 -16.33 0.79 6.83
C PRO A 93 -15.17 1.72 7.17
N ASN A 94 -15.49 2.91 7.66
CA ASN A 94 -14.49 3.83 8.15
C ASN A 94 -13.64 3.15 9.24
N HIS A 95 -12.32 3.22 9.06
CA HIS A 95 -11.36 2.62 9.99
C HIS A 95 -10.07 3.42 9.99
N CYS A 96 -9.19 3.11 10.92
CA CYS A 96 -7.85 3.67 10.97
C CYS A 96 -6.81 2.54 11.09
N HIS A 97 -5.58 2.86 10.74
CA HIS A 97 -4.43 1.98 10.86
C HIS A 97 -3.53 2.43 12.02
N ASP A 98 -4.12 2.55 13.19
CA ASP A 98 -3.38 2.92 14.39
C ASP A 98 -2.52 1.71 14.88
N PRO A 99 -1.23 1.89 15.20
CA PRO A 99 -0.46 3.13 15.33
C PRO A 99 0.36 3.56 14.09
N ALA A 100 -0.07 3.23 12.88
CA ALA A 100 0.68 3.59 11.68
C ALA A 100 0.78 5.12 11.50
N HIS A 101 1.98 5.60 11.16
CA HIS A 101 2.22 7.01 10.86
C HIS A 101 1.91 7.36 9.41
N ILE A 102 2.07 6.39 8.50
CA ILE A 102 1.80 6.53 7.07
C ILE A 102 1.02 5.30 6.61
N SER A 103 0.01 5.53 5.82
CA SER A 103 -0.70 4.48 5.09
C SER A 103 -0.48 4.67 3.59
N TRP A 104 -0.37 3.58 2.87
CA TRP A 104 -0.21 3.61 1.42
C TRP A 104 -1.06 2.54 0.75
N VAL A 105 -1.41 2.77 -0.49
CA VAL A 105 -2.20 1.84 -1.31
C VAL A 105 -1.58 1.78 -2.71
N TYR A 106 -1.46 0.58 -3.24
CA TYR A 106 -1.12 0.33 -4.62
C TYR A 106 -2.34 -0.28 -5.34
N TYR A 107 -2.78 0.38 -6.37
CA TYR A 107 -3.93 -0.06 -7.17
C TYR A 107 -3.45 -0.84 -8.39
N LEU A 108 -4.02 -2.02 -8.61
CA LEU A 108 -3.80 -2.88 -9.76
C LEU A 108 -4.80 -2.59 -10.87
#